data_9a8f2e7c65bab283a4f40ce05fd535bc
#
_entry.id   9a8f2e7c65bab283a4f40ce05fd535bc
#
_cell.length_a   1.000
_cell.length_b   1.000
_cell.length_c   1.000
_cell.angle_alpha   90.00
_cell.angle_beta   90.00
_cell.angle_gamma   90.00
#
_symmetry.space_group_name_H-M   'P 1'
#
loop_
_entity.id
_entity.type
_entity.pdbx_description
1 polymer ?
#
loop_
_entity_poly.entity_id
_entity_poly.type
_entity_poly.pdbx_seq_one_letter_code
_entity_poly.pdbx_strand_id
1 'polypeptide(L)'
;LFPIWSDMNGQDDLRWYTATSLGNGRYSLDFNANHHIGDGLYHVHVYRQSGGKVTGIMSSTFQVTPPKAPVKQTRTIDPTNTYPIGECTWGAKVLAPWAGNWWGNGGDWAASAKRAGFHVGTTPQVGAIACWTDGGYGHVGVVTHVDSRTRIQIQEANYAGQRYIANFRGWFD
;
A
#
# COMPACT_ATOMS: atom_id res chain seq x y z
N LEU A 1 20.04 15.20 13.97
CA LEU A 1 19.40 13.90 13.96
C LEU A 1 17.91 14.07 14.16
N PHE A 2 17.12 13.29 13.46
CA PHE A 2 15.67 13.35 13.46
C PHE A 2 15.10 11.93 13.62
N PRO A 3 14.79 11.46 14.83
CA PRO A 3 13.96 10.29 15.00
C PRO A 3 12.53 10.61 14.60
N ILE A 4 11.96 9.75 13.76
CA ILE A 4 10.61 9.86 13.23
C ILE A 4 9.90 8.52 13.43
N TRP A 5 8.65 8.56 13.83
CA TRP A 5 7.78 7.38 13.96
C TRP A 5 6.32 7.75 13.73
N SER A 6 5.52 6.77 13.34
CA SER A 6 4.06 6.94 13.26
C SER A 6 3.43 6.90 14.65
N ASP A 7 2.26 7.51 14.79
CA ASP A 7 1.47 7.43 16.04
C ASP A 7 0.81 6.03 16.21
N MET A 8 0.87 5.20 15.19
CA MET A 8 0.35 3.85 15.23
C MET A 8 1.30 2.93 16.02
N ASN A 9 0.77 2.20 17.00
CA ASN A 9 1.48 1.22 17.82
C ASN A 9 2.71 1.78 18.58
N GLY A 10 2.74 3.08 18.90
CA GLY A 10 3.84 3.70 19.63
C GLY A 10 5.08 3.95 18.76
N GLN A 11 6.24 3.50 19.21
CA GLN A 11 7.52 3.76 18.53
C GLN A 11 8.09 2.51 17.82
N ASP A 12 7.26 1.58 17.43
CA ASP A 12 7.69 0.32 16.81
C ASP A 12 8.35 0.50 15.44
N ASP A 13 7.99 1.57 14.71
CA ASP A 13 8.57 1.94 13.43
C ASP A 13 9.59 3.10 13.52
N LEU A 14 10.07 3.44 14.72
CA LEU A 14 11.01 4.55 14.94
C LEU A 14 12.29 4.38 14.11
N ARG A 15 12.61 5.42 13.35
CA ARG A 15 13.86 5.50 12.56
C ARG A 15 14.57 6.82 12.79
N TRP A 16 15.89 6.74 12.84
CA TRP A 16 16.76 7.88 12.96
C TRP A 16 17.26 8.35 11.60
N TYR A 17 17.03 9.61 11.30
CA TYR A 17 17.47 10.25 10.06
C TYR A 17 18.53 11.32 10.33
N THR A 18 19.43 11.48 9.37
CA THR A 18 20.40 12.57 9.37
C THR A 18 19.97 13.61 8.34
N ALA A 19 19.82 14.86 8.78
CA ALA A 19 19.47 15.94 7.87
C ALA A 19 20.69 16.55 7.20
N THR A 20 20.49 17.10 6.01
CA THR A 20 21.46 17.87 5.26
C THR A 20 21.38 19.34 5.67
N SER A 21 22.51 19.96 6.00
CA SER A 21 22.58 21.40 6.29
C SER A 21 22.43 22.23 5.01
N LEU A 22 21.53 23.20 5.04
CA LEU A 22 21.33 24.17 3.96
C LEU A 22 21.99 25.53 4.28
N GLY A 23 22.76 25.63 5.37
CA GLY A 23 23.33 26.88 5.88
C GLY A 23 22.33 27.70 6.67
N ASN A 24 22.83 28.77 7.33
CA ASN A 24 22.02 29.71 8.12
C ASN A 24 21.05 29.05 9.12
N GLY A 25 21.48 27.95 9.74
CA GLY A 25 20.66 27.20 10.72
C GLY A 25 19.49 26.40 10.12
N ARG A 26 19.40 26.30 8.80
CA ARG A 26 18.37 25.51 8.10
C ARG A 26 18.88 24.13 7.76
N TYR A 27 17.99 23.15 7.89
CA TYR A 27 18.27 21.76 7.58
C TYR A 27 17.11 21.18 6.77
N SER A 28 17.40 20.26 5.85
CA SER A 28 16.40 19.50 5.12
C SER A 28 16.58 18.01 5.35
N LEU A 29 15.49 17.30 5.28
CA LEU A 29 15.41 15.84 5.39
C LEU A 29 14.37 15.34 4.41
N ASP A 30 14.74 14.38 3.59
CA ASP A 30 13.81 13.64 2.75
C ASP A 30 13.24 12.47 3.56
N PHE A 31 11.97 12.59 3.92
CA PHE A 31 11.22 11.57 4.62
C PHE A 31 10.57 10.63 3.63
N ASN A 32 10.78 9.32 3.82
CA ASN A 32 10.12 8.30 3.02
C ASN A 32 9.13 7.52 3.91
N ALA A 33 7.84 7.81 3.77
CA ALA A 33 6.77 7.12 4.50
C ALA A 33 6.74 5.59 4.27
N ASN A 34 7.33 5.13 3.17
CA ASN A 34 7.44 3.70 2.87
C ASN A 34 8.36 2.91 3.82
N HIS A 35 9.13 3.62 4.62
CA HIS A 35 9.97 3.00 5.64
C HIS A 35 9.28 2.92 7.00
N HIS A 36 8.02 3.35 7.07
CA HIS A 36 7.22 3.42 8.29
C HIS A 36 5.87 2.73 8.10
N ILE A 37 5.10 2.64 9.17
CA ILE A 37 3.79 2.01 9.18
C ILE A 37 2.72 3.03 8.76
N GLY A 38 2.36 3.01 7.48
CA GLY A 38 1.12 3.58 6.98
C GLY A 38 1.04 5.10 6.93
N ASP A 39 -0.19 5.56 6.75
CA ASP A 39 -0.59 6.96 6.73
C ASP A 39 -1.02 7.39 8.12
N GLY A 40 -1.07 8.68 8.38
CA GLY A 40 -1.55 9.17 9.67
C GLY A 40 -0.64 10.22 10.29
N LEU A 41 -0.77 10.38 11.59
CA LEU A 41 0.05 11.30 12.37
C LEU A 41 1.43 10.71 12.60
N TYR A 42 2.44 11.52 12.36
CA TYR A 42 3.84 11.21 12.61
C TYR A 42 4.43 12.17 13.63
N HIS A 43 5.30 11.64 14.48
CA HIS A 43 6.10 12.39 15.41
C HIS A 43 7.50 12.57 14.85
N VAL A 44 8.08 13.76 15.01
CA VAL A 44 9.47 14.07 14.72
C VAL A 44 10.09 14.80 15.90
N HIS A 45 11.19 14.27 16.39
CA HIS A 45 12.02 15.00 17.32
C HIS A 45 13.29 15.50 16.63
N VAL A 46 13.81 16.60 17.07
CA VAL A 46 15.05 17.20 16.56
C VAL A 46 16.11 17.14 17.63
N TYR A 47 17.25 16.54 17.29
CA TYR A 47 18.40 16.45 18.18
C TYR A 47 19.65 17.06 17.53
N ARG A 48 20.42 17.78 18.32
CA ARG A 48 21.76 18.20 17.97
C ARG A 48 22.78 17.20 18.49
N GLN A 49 23.70 16.78 17.66
CA GLN A 49 24.83 15.96 18.03
C GLN A 49 26.12 16.81 17.96
N SER A 50 26.88 16.85 19.03
CA SER A 50 28.15 17.59 19.11
C SER A 50 29.04 16.92 20.16
N GLY A 51 30.31 16.62 19.80
CA GLY A 51 31.27 16.03 20.73
C GLY A 51 30.82 14.71 21.37
N GLY A 52 30.10 13.87 20.64
CA GLY A 52 29.56 12.61 21.13
C GLY A 52 28.29 12.74 22.02
N LYS A 53 27.85 13.98 22.32
CA LYS A 53 26.64 14.23 23.10
C LYS A 53 25.46 14.52 22.18
N VAL A 54 24.32 13.90 22.47
CA VAL A 54 23.04 14.12 21.80
C VAL A 54 22.13 14.93 22.72
N THR A 55 21.61 16.04 22.23
CA THR A 55 20.74 16.94 23.01
C THR A 55 19.46 17.21 22.21
N GLY A 56 18.29 16.98 22.82
CA GLY A 56 16.99 17.31 22.25
C GLY A 56 16.81 18.83 22.09
N ILE A 57 16.29 19.25 20.96
CA ILE A 57 16.05 20.65 20.63
C ILE A 57 14.55 20.95 20.63
N MET A 58 13.77 20.14 19.92
CA MET A 58 12.33 20.34 19.77
C MET A 58 11.64 19.04 19.33
N SER A 59 10.34 19.01 19.47
CA SER A 59 9.47 17.98 18.88
C SER A 59 8.35 18.65 18.08
N SER A 60 7.86 17.96 17.09
CA SER A 60 6.73 18.38 16.27
C SER A 60 6.00 17.15 15.75
N THR A 61 4.85 17.37 15.16
CA THR A 61 4.09 16.35 14.44
C THR A 61 3.78 16.82 13.03
N PHE A 62 3.59 15.86 12.13
CA PHE A 62 3.11 16.13 10.79
C PHE A 62 2.18 15.01 10.33
N GLN A 63 1.28 15.32 9.41
CA GLN A 63 0.33 14.37 8.86
C GLN A 63 0.86 13.82 7.56
N VAL A 64 0.99 12.50 7.48
CA VAL A 64 1.13 11.80 6.21
C VAL A 64 -0.27 11.44 5.73
N THR A 65 -0.68 12.08 4.67
CA THR A 65 -1.92 11.73 3.99
C THR A 65 -1.61 10.78 2.86
N PRO A 66 -2.44 9.74 2.64
CA PRO A 66 -2.31 8.94 1.44
C PRO A 66 -2.35 9.86 0.23
N PRO A 67 -1.62 9.54 -0.85
CA PRO A 67 -1.83 10.23 -2.10
C PRO A 67 -3.34 10.21 -2.35
N LYS A 68 -3.94 11.39 -2.58
CA LYS A 68 -5.38 11.57 -2.78
C LYS A 68 -5.85 10.45 -3.69
N ALA A 69 -6.76 9.63 -3.18
CA ALA A 69 -7.30 8.52 -3.97
C ALA A 69 -7.68 9.10 -5.33
N PRO A 70 -7.26 8.49 -6.44
CA PRO A 70 -7.55 9.02 -7.75
C PRO A 70 -9.03 9.34 -7.78
N VAL A 71 -9.35 10.56 -8.22
CA VAL A 71 -10.73 11.07 -8.30
C VAL A 71 -11.55 9.93 -8.87
N LYS A 72 -12.53 9.46 -8.10
CA LYS A 72 -13.45 8.41 -8.49
C LYS A 72 -14.02 8.84 -9.84
N GLN A 73 -13.40 8.39 -10.92
CA GLN A 73 -13.99 8.58 -12.22
C GLN A 73 -15.32 7.87 -12.13
N THR A 74 -16.40 8.59 -12.35
CA THR A 74 -17.74 8.04 -12.53
C THR A 74 -17.74 7.18 -13.80
N ARG A 75 -17.07 6.05 -13.72
CA ARG A 75 -17.16 5.02 -14.76
C ARG A 75 -18.39 4.22 -14.47
N THR A 76 -19.16 4.01 -15.51
CA THR A 76 -20.25 3.05 -15.47
C THR A 76 -19.70 1.72 -15.04
N ILE A 77 -20.08 1.26 -13.84
CA ILE A 77 -19.68 -0.06 -13.35
C ILE A 77 -20.44 -1.04 -14.24
N ASP A 78 -19.70 -1.83 -15.01
CA ASP A 78 -20.26 -2.96 -15.72
C ASP A 78 -20.42 -4.12 -14.72
N PRO A 79 -21.66 -4.46 -14.32
CA PRO A 79 -21.91 -5.50 -13.34
C PRO A 79 -21.69 -6.91 -13.91
N THR A 80 -21.52 -7.04 -15.21
CA THR A 80 -21.26 -8.33 -15.83
C THR A 80 -19.88 -8.84 -15.44
N ASN A 81 -19.75 -10.14 -15.29
CA ASN A 81 -18.49 -10.78 -15.04
C ASN A 81 -18.22 -11.78 -16.16
N THR A 82 -17.30 -11.44 -17.05
CA THR A 82 -16.96 -12.24 -18.23
C THR A 82 -15.86 -13.27 -17.97
N TYR A 83 -15.33 -13.31 -16.75
CA TYR A 83 -14.29 -14.27 -16.39
C TYR A 83 -14.90 -15.63 -16.05
N PRO A 84 -14.21 -16.73 -16.36
CA PRO A 84 -14.70 -18.08 -16.06
C PRO A 84 -14.89 -18.27 -14.55
N ILE A 85 -16.06 -18.76 -14.16
CA ILE A 85 -16.44 -18.97 -12.74
C ILE A 85 -15.40 -19.82 -12.03
N GLY A 86 -15.01 -19.38 -10.83
CA GLY A 86 -14.05 -20.06 -9.98
C GLY A 86 -12.59 -19.70 -10.27
N GLU A 87 -12.29 -18.91 -11.30
CA GLU A 87 -10.94 -18.39 -11.54
C GLU A 87 -10.63 -17.19 -10.61
N CYS A 88 -9.35 -16.92 -10.41
CA CYS A 88 -8.93 -15.78 -9.56
C CYS A 88 -9.48 -14.44 -10.10
N THR A 89 -9.48 -14.27 -11.41
CA THR A 89 -10.03 -13.10 -12.10
C THR A 89 -11.54 -12.97 -11.92
N TRP A 90 -12.28 -14.08 -11.94
CA TRP A 90 -13.71 -14.08 -11.62
C TRP A 90 -13.95 -13.65 -10.17
N GLY A 91 -13.21 -14.24 -9.22
CA GLY A 91 -13.35 -13.92 -7.80
C GLY A 91 -13.03 -12.45 -7.52
N ALA A 92 -11.93 -11.93 -8.09
CA ALA A 92 -11.57 -10.53 -7.97
C ALA A 92 -12.64 -9.59 -8.56
N LYS A 93 -13.22 -9.93 -9.71
CA LYS A 93 -14.31 -9.15 -10.34
C LYS A 93 -15.60 -9.16 -9.52
N VAL A 94 -15.94 -10.29 -8.86
CA VAL A 94 -17.07 -10.37 -7.92
C VAL A 94 -16.87 -9.42 -6.75
N LEU A 95 -15.68 -9.43 -6.16
CA LEU A 95 -15.34 -8.61 -4.98
C LEU A 95 -15.09 -7.15 -5.32
N ALA A 96 -14.60 -6.87 -6.52
CA ALA A 96 -14.30 -5.54 -7.03
C ALA A 96 -15.04 -5.28 -8.36
N PRO A 97 -16.37 -5.03 -8.31
CA PRO A 97 -17.18 -4.88 -9.53
C PRO A 97 -16.73 -3.72 -10.43
N TRP A 98 -15.96 -2.79 -9.87
CA TRP A 98 -15.38 -1.66 -10.60
C TRP A 98 -14.24 -2.08 -11.55
N ALA A 99 -13.65 -3.28 -11.40
CA ALA A 99 -12.66 -3.79 -12.33
C ALA A 99 -13.26 -3.99 -13.73
N GLY A 100 -12.45 -3.77 -14.75
CA GLY A 100 -12.90 -3.97 -16.12
C GLY A 100 -13.05 -5.45 -16.48
N ASN A 101 -13.91 -5.73 -17.44
CA ASN A 101 -13.92 -7.00 -18.14
C ASN A 101 -12.75 -7.05 -19.15
N TRP A 102 -12.32 -8.24 -19.51
CA TRP A 102 -11.28 -8.46 -20.55
C TRP A 102 -9.89 -7.90 -20.20
N TRP A 103 -9.54 -7.82 -18.92
CA TRP A 103 -8.19 -7.39 -18.49
C TRP A 103 -7.12 -8.47 -18.64
N GLY A 104 -7.47 -9.65 -19.15
CA GLY A 104 -6.57 -10.78 -19.33
C GLY A 104 -6.46 -11.69 -18.12
N ASN A 105 -5.34 -12.38 -18.01
CA ASN A 105 -5.00 -13.23 -16.89
C ASN A 105 -4.63 -12.38 -15.65
N GLY A 106 -4.53 -13.01 -14.48
CA GLY A 106 -4.21 -12.29 -13.23
C GLY A 106 -2.98 -11.40 -13.34
N GLY A 107 -1.91 -11.88 -13.97
CA GLY A 107 -0.68 -11.13 -14.18
C GLY A 107 -0.82 -9.90 -15.10
N ASP A 108 -1.86 -9.83 -15.92
CA ASP A 108 -2.09 -8.73 -16.86
C ASP A 108 -2.86 -7.56 -16.22
N TRP A 109 -3.50 -7.79 -15.07
CA TRP A 109 -4.48 -6.87 -14.50
C TRP A 109 -3.89 -5.52 -14.10
N ALA A 110 -2.70 -5.48 -13.53
CA ALA A 110 -2.05 -4.22 -13.18
C ALA A 110 -1.81 -3.34 -14.40
N ALA A 111 -1.30 -3.92 -15.50
CA ALA A 111 -1.08 -3.22 -16.75
C ALA A 111 -2.39 -2.78 -17.42
N SER A 112 -3.40 -3.64 -17.38
CA SER A 112 -4.74 -3.36 -17.93
C SER A 112 -5.45 -2.26 -17.14
N ALA A 113 -5.38 -2.29 -15.81
CA ALA A 113 -5.90 -1.25 -14.94
C ALA A 113 -5.23 0.11 -15.24
N LYS A 114 -3.90 0.12 -15.38
CA LYS A 114 -3.15 1.33 -15.74
C LYS A 114 -3.61 1.90 -17.10
N ARG A 115 -3.73 1.05 -18.12
CA ARG A 115 -4.26 1.48 -19.45
C ARG A 115 -5.69 2.00 -19.33
N ALA A 116 -6.49 1.42 -18.46
CA ALA A 116 -7.84 1.86 -18.18
C ALA A 116 -7.90 3.13 -17.29
N GLY A 117 -6.75 3.72 -16.90
CA GLY A 117 -6.64 4.96 -16.15
C GLY A 117 -6.86 4.79 -14.65
N PHE A 118 -6.74 3.58 -14.11
CA PHE A 118 -6.70 3.36 -12.66
C PHE A 118 -5.30 3.63 -12.11
N HIS A 119 -5.25 4.05 -10.87
CA HIS A 119 -3.97 4.14 -10.14
C HIS A 119 -3.43 2.73 -9.89
N VAL A 120 -2.15 2.54 -10.19
CA VAL A 120 -1.42 1.30 -9.89
C VAL A 120 -0.16 1.65 -9.13
N GLY A 121 0.05 1.00 -8.01
CA GLY A 121 1.18 1.25 -7.11
C GLY A 121 1.52 0.03 -6.28
N THR A 122 2.44 0.20 -5.33
CA THR A 122 2.92 -0.87 -4.45
C THR A 122 2.52 -0.69 -2.99
N THR A 123 1.69 0.31 -2.69
CA THR A 123 1.15 0.52 -1.34
C THR A 123 -0.22 -0.16 -1.24
N PRO A 124 -0.38 -1.17 -0.39
CA PRO A 124 -1.64 -1.87 -0.27
C PRO A 124 -2.71 -0.96 0.35
N GLN A 125 -3.95 -1.13 -0.11
CA GLN A 125 -5.12 -0.46 0.44
C GLN A 125 -6.29 -1.45 0.47
N VAL A 126 -7.12 -1.39 1.50
CA VAL A 126 -8.33 -2.21 1.57
C VAL A 126 -9.23 -1.89 0.37
N GLY A 127 -9.71 -2.93 -0.31
CA GLY A 127 -10.48 -2.83 -1.54
C GLY A 127 -9.65 -2.72 -2.83
N ALA A 128 -8.33 -2.59 -2.74
CA ALA A 128 -7.45 -2.69 -3.90
C ALA A 128 -7.33 -4.14 -4.38
N ILE A 129 -7.00 -4.31 -5.64
CA ILE A 129 -6.68 -5.62 -6.21
C ILE A 129 -5.16 -5.81 -6.15
N ALA A 130 -4.71 -6.81 -5.41
CA ALA A 130 -3.34 -7.26 -5.43
C ALA A 130 -3.12 -8.17 -6.64
N CYS A 131 -2.01 -7.96 -7.36
CA CYS A 131 -1.67 -8.68 -8.59
C CYS A 131 -0.29 -9.31 -8.45
N TRP A 132 -0.19 -10.57 -8.81
CA TRP A 132 1.06 -11.33 -8.93
C TRP A 132 1.28 -11.75 -10.37
N THR A 133 2.52 -11.77 -10.81
CA THR A 133 2.91 -12.11 -12.20
C THR A 133 3.60 -13.45 -12.32
N ASP A 134 3.84 -14.13 -11.22
CA ASP A 134 4.43 -15.46 -11.15
C ASP A 134 3.48 -16.57 -11.60
N GLY A 135 4.01 -17.75 -11.85
CA GLY A 135 3.20 -18.92 -12.21
C GLY A 135 2.60 -18.91 -13.62
N GLY A 136 3.11 -18.10 -14.54
CA GLY A 136 2.72 -18.04 -15.96
C GLY A 136 1.45 -17.24 -16.22
N TYR A 137 0.33 -17.53 -15.56
CA TYR A 137 -0.92 -16.75 -15.68
C TYR A 137 -1.02 -15.62 -14.67
N GLY A 138 -0.16 -15.62 -13.66
CA GLY A 138 -0.26 -14.72 -12.53
C GLY A 138 -1.48 -15.00 -11.65
N HIS A 139 -1.73 -14.12 -10.69
CA HIS A 139 -2.85 -14.26 -9.76
C HIS A 139 -3.39 -12.90 -9.36
N VAL A 140 -4.65 -12.85 -8.90
CA VAL A 140 -5.29 -11.65 -8.35
C VAL A 140 -6.17 -12.00 -7.15
N GLY A 141 -6.18 -11.09 -6.17
CA GLY A 141 -7.09 -11.13 -5.05
C GLY A 141 -7.41 -9.72 -4.57
N VAL A 142 -8.46 -9.56 -3.77
CA VAL A 142 -8.87 -8.27 -3.24
C VAL A 142 -8.40 -8.12 -1.80
N VAL A 143 -7.68 -7.04 -1.51
CA VAL A 143 -7.17 -6.72 -0.18
C VAL A 143 -8.33 -6.44 0.77
N THR A 144 -8.38 -7.17 1.87
CA THR A 144 -9.41 -7.01 2.92
C THR A 144 -8.88 -6.36 4.18
N HIS A 145 -7.62 -6.57 4.49
CA HIS A 145 -6.95 -5.98 5.66
C HIS A 145 -5.52 -5.62 5.31
N VAL A 146 -5.03 -4.57 5.91
CA VAL A 146 -3.64 -4.10 5.82
C VAL A 146 -3.11 -3.91 7.23
N ASP A 147 -2.06 -4.64 7.58
CA ASP A 147 -1.33 -4.50 8.83
C ASP A 147 -0.11 -3.58 8.63
N SER A 148 0.60 -3.82 7.54
CA SER A 148 1.76 -3.02 7.16
C SER A 148 1.84 -2.92 5.63
N ARG A 149 2.86 -2.24 5.14
CA ARG A 149 3.08 -2.12 3.69
C ARG A 149 3.30 -3.47 3.00
N THR A 150 3.82 -4.44 3.70
CA THR A 150 4.11 -5.78 3.16
C THR A 150 3.20 -6.86 3.71
N ARG A 151 2.39 -6.57 4.72
CA ARG A 151 1.57 -7.58 5.39
C ARG A 151 0.08 -7.29 5.23
N ILE A 152 -0.60 -8.16 4.51
CA ILE A 152 -2.00 -8.01 4.12
C ILE A 152 -2.81 -9.29 4.32
N GLN A 153 -4.13 -9.14 4.29
CA GLN A 153 -5.05 -10.25 4.01
C GLN A 153 -5.81 -9.94 2.73
N ILE A 154 -6.15 -10.98 2.01
CA ILE A 154 -6.95 -10.88 0.79
C ILE A 154 -8.10 -11.88 0.81
N GLN A 155 -9.11 -11.62 -0.02
CA GLN A 155 -10.02 -12.64 -0.52
C GLN A 155 -9.68 -12.92 -1.99
N GLU A 156 -9.69 -14.18 -2.34
CA GLU A 156 -9.25 -14.67 -3.65
C GLU A 156 -10.01 -15.93 -4.02
N ALA A 157 -10.00 -16.28 -5.29
CA ALA A 157 -10.48 -17.59 -5.77
C ALA A 157 -9.35 -18.30 -6.51
N ASN A 158 -9.47 -19.60 -6.70
CA ASN A 158 -8.49 -20.45 -7.38
C ASN A 158 -7.08 -20.43 -6.76
N TYR A 159 -6.99 -20.21 -5.45
CA TYR A 159 -5.75 -20.44 -4.73
C TYR A 159 -5.61 -21.93 -4.39
N ALA A 160 -4.47 -22.54 -4.75
CA ALA A 160 -4.24 -23.97 -4.57
C ALA A 160 -5.40 -24.86 -5.14
N GLY A 161 -6.02 -24.44 -6.23
CA GLY A 161 -7.11 -25.16 -6.88
C GLY A 161 -8.49 -24.99 -6.23
N GLN A 162 -8.62 -24.16 -5.19
CA GLN A 162 -9.89 -23.89 -4.50
C GLN A 162 -10.70 -22.87 -5.29
N ARG A 163 -11.72 -23.32 -6.02
CA ARG A 163 -12.47 -22.53 -7.01
C ARG A 163 -13.66 -21.75 -6.42
N TYR A 164 -13.54 -21.26 -5.21
CA TYR A 164 -14.49 -20.38 -4.52
C TYR A 164 -13.75 -19.22 -3.84
N ILE A 165 -14.47 -18.21 -3.41
CA ILE A 165 -13.89 -16.98 -2.81
C ILE A 165 -13.71 -17.22 -1.31
N ALA A 166 -12.47 -17.09 -0.82
CA ALA A 166 -12.15 -17.10 0.61
C ALA A 166 -10.80 -16.40 0.88
N ASN A 167 -10.52 -16.20 2.16
CA ASN A 167 -9.19 -15.84 2.63
C ASN A 167 -8.42 -17.15 2.93
N PHE A 168 -7.68 -17.63 1.95
CA PHE A 168 -6.95 -18.91 2.07
C PHE A 168 -5.62 -18.77 2.81
N ARG A 169 -5.00 -17.60 2.77
CA ARG A 169 -3.64 -17.38 3.28
C ARG A 169 -3.59 -16.77 4.68
N GLY A 170 -4.70 -16.24 5.18
CA GLY A 170 -4.67 -15.43 6.39
C GLY A 170 -3.82 -14.17 6.21
N TRP A 171 -3.00 -13.84 7.19
CA TRP A 171 -1.98 -12.81 7.08
C TRP A 171 -0.75 -13.36 6.36
N PHE A 172 -0.27 -12.63 5.37
CA PHE A 172 0.97 -12.96 4.64
C PHE A 172 1.71 -11.69 4.19
N ASP A 173 3.01 -11.84 3.95
CA ASP A 173 3.93 -10.79 3.50
C ASP A 173 4.19 -10.85 1.99
#